data_792743c6db24f37050a0deb715d25f0c
#
_entry.id   792743c6db24f37050a0deb715d25f0c
#
_cell.length_a   1.000
_cell.length_b   1.000
_cell.length_c   1.000
_cell.angle_alpha   90.00
_cell.angle_beta   90.00
_cell.angle_gamma   90.00
#
_symmetry.space_group_name_H-M   'P 1'
#
loop_
_entity.id
_entity.type
_entity.pdbx_description
1 polymer ?
#
loop_
_entity_poly.entity_id
_entity_poly.type
_entity_poly.pdbx_seq_one_letter_code
_entity_poly.pdbx_strand_id
1 'polypeptide(L)'
;MRYIGSWNIINFHPVKVYSDPGNLVLVLGCSEQEEAWLAQRLALKGEKTLPRSVTAEVSTSERELVYLEGGVLFVTSRILVVDLLMERLPAHLVTGVVVWKAHRVIDSCQESFILRLYRQKNKKGFIKAFSGSPVSFTAGFCKVERVMKNLMVRHLHLWPRFQATVSDVLAANQPEVVEIHLEMTLQMQEVQTAVLDLITFTLSEVRRLNPHLATDELTVENCVSKSFHKLLQRELHPIWHQLSFKTRQLVADLKTLRLVLTYLTQYDAITFFNFVSTLKTAESAMKSGGWVLLDSAETLFLTAQKRVFPGGTQKDAKRSKKEQEGFERNPKWEEIGKIVEEIREEVKAAKAEGEKLMIVTRDERTAAQVTF
;
A
#
# COMPACT_ATOMS: atom_id res chain seq x y z
N MET A 1 0.93 3.90 8.73
CA MET A 1 1.25 3.68 10.16
C MET A 1 0.16 2.94 10.95
N ARG A 2 -0.32 1.78 10.53
CA ARG A 2 -1.53 1.20 11.17
C ARG A 2 -1.34 0.01 12.09
N TYR A 3 -0.16 -0.48 12.42
CA TYR A 3 -0.03 -1.71 13.22
C TYR A 3 1.31 -1.93 13.93
N ILE A 4 2.08 -0.90 14.23
CA ILE A 4 3.43 -1.09 14.83
C ILE A 4 3.35 -1.55 16.29
N GLY A 5 2.38 -1.09 17.08
CA GLY A 5 2.29 -1.43 18.51
C GLY A 5 1.75 -2.83 18.79
N SER A 6 0.62 -3.22 18.18
CA SER A 6 0.04 -4.56 18.35
C SER A 6 0.85 -5.66 17.65
N TRP A 7 1.53 -5.32 16.57
CA TRP A 7 2.44 -6.20 15.84
C TRP A 7 3.61 -6.68 16.71
N ASN A 8 4.18 -5.78 17.51
CA ASN A 8 5.30 -6.09 18.39
C ASN A 8 4.94 -7.08 19.51
N ILE A 9 3.74 -7.01 20.09
CA ILE A 9 3.36 -7.82 21.24
C ILE A 9 2.91 -9.21 20.80
N ILE A 10 2.09 -9.28 19.76
CA ILE A 10 1.48 -10.54 19.31
C ILE A 10 2.50 -11.43 18.59
N ASN A 11 3.43 -10.84 17.85
CA ASN A 11 4.30 -11.57 16.95
C ASN A 11 5.67 -11.92 17.54
N PHE A 12 6.17 -11.07 18.42
CA PHE A 12 7.47 -11.27 19.04
C PHE A 12 7.45 -12.32 20.14
N HIS A 13 6.41 -12.32 20.96
CA HIS A 13 6.31 -13.20 22.12
C HIS A 13 6.35 -14.71 21.77
N PRO A 14 5.63 -15.21 20.75
CA PRO A 14 5.74 -16.62 20.39
C PRO A 14 7.13 -17.05 19.93
N VAL A 15 7.81 -16.22 19.14
CA VAL A 15 9.16 -16.52 18.63
C VAL A 15 10.14 -16.59 19.80
N LYS A 16 10.06 -15.65 20.73
CA LYS A 16 10.89 -15.64 21.93
C LYS A 16 10.67 -16.89 22.81
N VAL A 17 9.41 -17.23 23.08
CA VAL A 17 9.07 -18.37 23.96
C VAL A 17 9.55 -19.70 23.40
N TYR A 18 9.62 -19.84 22.08
CA TYR A 18 9.99 -21.09 21.42
C TYR A 18 11.42 -21.12 20.89
N SER A 19 12.26 -20.12 21.22
CA SER A 19 13.68 -20.10 20.80
C SER A 19 14.56 -21.12 21.53
N ASP A 20 14.03 -21.82 22.51
CA ASP A 20 14.74 -22.91 23.22
C ASP A 20 15.06 -24.07 22.24
N PRO A 21 16.31 -24.56 22.16
CA PRO A 21 16.71 -25.69 21.34
C PRO A 21 15.92 -26.99 21.60
N GLY A 22 15.35 -27.15 22.79
CA GLY A 22 14.46 -28.28 23.10
C GLY A 22 13.12 -28.28 22.30
N ASN A 23 12.83 -27.21 21.58
CA ASN A 23 11.65 -27.10 20.72
C ASN A 23 12.08 -27.01 19.26
N LEU A 24 11.28 -27.57 18.37
CA LEU A 24 11.39 -27.36 16.95
C LEU A 24 10.10 -26.70 16.48
N VAL A 25 10.16 -25.41 16.19
CA VAL A 25 9.00 -24.63 15.76
C VAL A 25 9.24 -24.07 14.36
N LEU A 26 8.32 -24.37 13.46
CA LEU A 26 8.36 -23.94 12.07
C LEU A 26 7.51 -22.70 11.89
N VAL A 27 8.05 -21.67 11.25
CA VAL A 27 7.32 -20.42 10.94
C VAL A 27 7.13 -20.31 9.43
N LEU A 28 5.89 -20.15 9.01
CA LEU A 28 5.49 -20.06 7.61
C LEU A 28 4.93 -18.68 7.27
N GLY A 29 5.17 -18.20 6.07
CA GLY A 29 4.57 -16.98 5.53
C GLY A 29 5.23 -15.67 5.95
N CYS A 30 6.39 -15.71 6.61
CA CYS A 30 7.24 -14.55 6.84
C CYS A 30 7.90 -14.10 5.52
N SER A 31 8.18 -12.81 5.41
CA SER A 31 9.09 -12.25 4.40
C SER A 31 10.50 -12.12 4.99
N GLU A 32 11.51 -12.10 4.14
CA GLU A 32 12.93 -11.93 4.53
C GLU A 32 13.14 -10.70 5.43
N GLN A 33 12.45 -9.60 5.16
CA GLN A 33 12.50 -8.38 5.98
C GLN A 33 11.92 -8.61 7.38
N GLU A 34 10.81 -9.35 7.49
CA GLU A 34 10.19 -9.70 8.77
C GLU A 34 11.08 -10.66 9.57
N GLU A 35 11.70 -11.61 8.90
CA GLU A 35 12.67 -12.55 9.50
C GLU A 35 13.89 -11.82 10.06
N ALA A 36 14.51 -10.97 9.25
CA ALA A 36 15.67 -10.15 9.65
C ALA A 36 15.33 -9.23 10.84
N TRP A 37 14.16 -8.59 10.80
CA TRP A 37 13.70 -7.73 11.87
C TRP A 37 13.47 -8.50 13.19
N LEU A 38 12.85 -9.69 13.11
CA LEU A 38 12.64 -10.55 14.29
C LEU A 38 13.97 -11.02 14.88
N ALA A 39 14.90 -11.46 14.04
CA ALA A 39 16.23 -11.90 14.47
C ALA A 39 17.00 -10.76 15.16
N GLN A 40 17.02 -9.57 14.56
CA GLN A 40 17.67 -8.39 15.13
C GLN A 40 17.07 -8.01 16.49
N ARG A 41 15.74 -8.05 16.61
CA ARG A 41 15.07 -7.71 17.86
C ARG A 41 15.31 -8.71 18.98
N LEU A 42 15.43 -9.99 18.66
CA LEU A 42 15.82 -11.02 19.62
C LEU A 42 17.26 -10.85 20.08
N ALA A 43 18.17 -10.56 19.14
CA ALA A 43 19.57 -10.27 19.45
C ALA A 43 19.71 -9.06 20.40
N LEU A 44 18.97 -7.97 20.16
CA LEU A 44 18.94 -6.78 21.03
C LEU A 44 18.41 -7.08 22.44
N LYS A 45 17.59 -8.12 22.61
CA LYS A 45 17.11 -8.58 23.94
C LYS A 45 18.00 -9.59 24.61
N GLY A 46 19.15 -9.91 24.02
CA GLY A 46 20.15 -10.83 24.59
C GLY A 46 19.75 -12.29 24.53
N GLU A 47 18.84 -12.68 23.62
CA GLU A 47 18.51 -14.10 23.43
C GLU A 47 19.68 -14.84 22.80
N LYS A 48 20.06 -15.97 23.39
CA LYS A 48 21.23 -16.76 22.96
C LYS A 48 20.97 -17.54 21.67
N THR A 49 19.75 -18.01 21.48
CA THR A 49 19.33 -18.80 20.31
C THR A 49 18.50 -17.91 19.37
N LEU A 50 19.06 -17.59 18.22
CA LEU A 50 18.39 -16.80 17.18
C LEU A 50 17.68 -17.73 16.22
N PRO A 51 16.52 -17.31 15.68
CA PRO A 51 15.84 -18.05 14.62
C PRO A 51 16.72 -18.14 13.38
N ARG A 52 16.59 -19.24 12.64
CA ARG A 52 17.33 -19.47 11.40
C ARG A 52 16.37 -19.58 10.22
N SER A 53 16.83 -19.18 9.04
CA SER A 53 16.06 -19.26 7.79
C SER A 53 16.52 -20.45 6.96
N VAL A 54 15.57 -21.26 6.52
CA VAL A 54 15.78 -22.41 5.65
C VAL A 54 15.23 -22.07 4.26
N THR A 55 16.15 -21.69 3.38
CA THR A 55 15.88 -21.29 2.00
C THR A 55 16.41 -22.34 1.01
N ALA A 56 16.21 -22.10 -0.29
CA ALA A 56 16.72 -22.97 -1.34
C ALA A 56 18.25 -23.03 -1.42
N GLU A 57 18.94 -22.10 -0.80
CA GLU A 57 20.40 -22.01 -0.75
C GLU A 57 21.00 -23.04 0.23
N VAL A 58 20.23 -23.49 1.22
CA VAL A 58 20.66 -24.47 2.20
C VAL A 58 20.58 -25.87 1.59
N SER A 59 21.68 -26.60 1.60
CA SER A 59 21.75 -27.96 1.06
C SER A 59 20.84 -28.94 1.82
N THR A 60 20.45 -30.04 1.20
CA THR A 60 19.53 -31.02 1.79
C THR A 60 20.08 -31.62 3.07
N SER A 61 21.37 -32.02 3.10
CA SER A 61 22.01 -32.59 4.27
C SER A 61 22.13 -31.59 5.41
N GLU A 62 22.41 -30.35 5.08
CA GLU A 62 22.48 -29.26 6.05
C GLU A 62 21.12 -28.96 6.68
N ARG A 63 20.04 -28.99 5.87
CA ARG A 63 18.68 -28.82 6.41
C ARG A 63 18.30 -29.90 7.42
N GLU A 64 18.65 -31.14 7.16
CA GLU A 64 18.40 -32.25 8.09
C GLU A 64 19.07 -32.01 9.43
N LEU A 65 20.32 -31.52 9.42
CA LEU A 65 21.05 -31.15 10.66
C LEU A 65 20.36 -29.99 11.38
N VAL A 66 19.96 -28.94 10.65
CA VAL A 66 19.26 -27.79 11.21
C VAL A 66 17.95 -28.18 11.88
N TYR A 67 17.19 -29.14 11.29
CA TYR A 67 15.97 -29.65 11.91
C TYR A 67 16.23 -30.44 13.21
N LEU A 68 17.35 -31.13 13.30
CA LEU A 68 17.72 -31.87 14.51
C LEU A 68 18.23 -30.95 15.62
N GLU A 69 18.88 -29.85 15.29
CA GLU A 69 19.34 -28.86 16.26
C GLU A 69 18.19 -28.12 16.97
N GLY A 70 16.99 -28.07 16.35
CA GLY A 70 15.81 -27.45 16.92
C GLY A 70 15.81 -25.90 16.88
N GLY A 71 15.01 -25.30 17.75
CA GLY A 71 14.79 -23.85 17.78
C GLY A 71 13.66 -23.40 16.87
N VAL A 72 13.66 -22.12 16.54
CA VAL A 72 12.68 -21.51 15.61
C VAL A 72 13.28 -21.40 14.22
N LEU A 73 12.61 -21.98 13.25
CA LEU A 73 13.03 -22.00 11.86
C LEU A 73 12.01 -21.30 10.95
N PHE A 74 12.46 -20.32 10.20
CA PHE A 74 11.70 -19.76 9.08
C PHE A 74 11.92 -20.64 7.86
N VAL A 75 10.86 -21.25 7.35
CA VAL A 75 10.98 -22.21 6.25
C VAL A 75 10.08 -21.78 5.10
N THR A 76 10.62 -21.76 3.89
CA THR A 76 9.81 -21.53 2.70
C THR A 76 8.85 -22.69 2.45
N SER A 77 7.60 -22.39 2.14
CA SER A 77 6.53 -23.39 1.98
C SER A 77 6.90 -24.48 0.98
N ARG A 78 7.57 -24.15 -0.13
CA ARG A 78 8.01 -25.13 -1.15
C ARG A 78 8.97 -26.17 -0.58
N ILE A 79 9.97 -25.75 0.16
CA ILE A 79 10.97 -26.62 0.77
C ILE A 79 10.29 -27.51 1.80
N LEU A 80 9.46 -26.93 2.65
CA LEU A 80 8.81 -27.68 3.71
C LEU A 80 7.87 -28.76 3.18
N VAL A 81 7.16 -28.52 2.05
CA VAL A 81 6.37 -29.56 1.38
C VAL A 81 7.25 -30.75 1.00
N VAL A 82 8.39 -30.50 0.33
CA VAL A 82 9.29 -31.55 -0.13
C VAL A 82 9.91 -32.31 1.06
N ASP A 83 10.38 -31.59 2.06
CA ASP A 83 11.06 -32.20 3.22
C ASP A 83 10.10 -33.03 4.08
N LEU A 84 8.81 -32.63 4.18
CA LEU A 84 7.77 -33.46 4.83
C LEU A 84 7.35 -34.68 4.02
N LEU A 85 7.28 -34.58 2.68
CA LEU A 85 6.94 -35.69 1.80
C LEU A 85 8.07 -36.74 1.72
N MET A 86 9.31 -36.25 1.66
CA MET A 86 10.52 -37.11 1.63
C MET A 86 10.95 -37.61 3.01
N GLU A 87 10.20 -37.29 4.05
CA GLU A 87 10.47 -37.63 5.45
C GLU A 87 11.83 -37.13 6.00
N ARG A 88 12.43 -36.14 5.36
CA ARG A 88 13.66 -35.49 5.81
C ARG A 88 13.45 -34.71 7.10
N LEU A 89 12.25 -34.15 7.24
CA LEU A 89 11.78 -33.56 8.47
C LEU A 89 10.81 -34.52 9.16
N PRO A 90 11.20 -35.20 10.25
CA PRO A 90 10.33 -36.07 11.01
C PRO A 90 9.24 -35.22 11.71
N ALA A 91 8.01 -35.27 11.20
CA ALA A 91 6.92 -34.43 11.69
C ALA A 91 6.62 -34.61 13.19
N HIS A 92 6.97 -35.76 13.77
CA HIS A 92 6.80 -36.02 15.21
C HIS A 92 7.77 -35.24 16.11
N LEU A 93 8.89 -34.76 15.57
CA LEU A 93 9.83 -33.89 16.29
C LEU A 93 9.38 -32.44 16.31
N VAL A 94 8.48 -32.04 15.40
CA VAL A 94 8.01 -30.68 15.32
C VAL A 94 7.08 -30.38 16.49
N THR A 95 7.54 -29.51 17.40
CA THR A 95 6.75 -29.05 18.56
C THR A 95 5.54 -28.25 18.14
N GLY A 96 5.67 -27.42 17.07
CA GLY A 96 4.56 -26.64 16.56
C GLY A 96 4.85 -25.90 15.27
N VAL A 97 3.77 -25.41 14.66
CA VAL A 97 3.80 -24.59 13.45
C VAL A 97 3.16 -23.24 13.73
N VAL A 98 3.85 -22.17 13.37
CA VAL A 98 3.37 -20.79 13.42
C VAL A 98 3.11 -20.33 11.99
N VAL A 99 1.89 -19.92 11.71
CA VAL A 99 1.50 -19.42 10.40
C VAL A 99 1.33 -17.90 10.44
N TRP A 100 2.16 -17.21 9.68
CA TRP A 100 2.14 -15.78 9.51
C TRP A 100 1.16 -15.38 8.41
N LYS A 101 0.50 -14.23 8.52
CA LYS A 101 -0.47 -13.77 7.51
C LYS A 101 -1.57 -14.81 7.22
N ALA A 102 -2.16 -15.37 8.27
CA ALA A 102 -3.19 -16.42 8.21
C ALA A 102 -4.35 -16.12 7.24
N HIS A 103 -4.67 -14.84 6.99
CA HIS A 103 -5.70 -14.42 6.05
C HIS A 103 -5.42 -14.81 4.59
N ARG A 104 -4.18 -15.21 4.26
CA ARG A 104 -3.78 -15.67 2.91
C ARG A 104 -3.97 -17.17 2.71
N VAL A 105 -4.21 -17.92 3.79
CA VAL A 105 -4.31 -19.39 3.71
C VAL A 105 -5.68 -19.77 3.15
N ILE A 106 -5.66 -20.30 1.92
CA ILE A 106 -6.83 -20.83 1.20
C ILE A 106 -6.66 -22.34 0.99
N ASP A 107 -7.72 -23.04 0.57
CA ASP A 107 -7.72 -24.50 0.41
C ASP A 107 -6.62 -25.01 -0.53
N SER A 108 -6.33 -24.26 -1.59
CA SER A 108 -5.37 -24.63 -2.64
C SER A 108 -3.93 -24.21 -2.36
N CYS A 109 -3.65 -23.53 -1.24
CA CYS A 109 -2.30 -23.06 -0.96
C CYS A 109 -1.40 -24.14 -0.34
N GLN A 110 -0.09 -23.95 -0.49
CA GLN A 110 0.93 -24.87 0.03
C GLN A 110 0.88 -24.98 1.55
N GLU A 111 0.62 -23.88 2.24
CA GLU A 111 0.52 -23.82 3.71
C GLU A 111 -0.61 -24.73 4.23
N SER A 112 -1.77 -24.71 3.58
CA SER A 112 -2.88 -25.60 3.94
C SER A 112 -2.51 -27.08 3.73
N PHE A 113 -1.77 -27.39 2.67
CA PHE A 113 -1.29 -28.74 2.41
C PHE A 113 -0.24 -29.19 3.45
N ILE A 114 0.72 -28.32 3.79
CA ILE A 114 1.73 -28.55 4.84
C ILE A 114 1.05 -28.90 6.17
N LEU A 115 0.06 -28.09 6.56
CA LEU A 115 -0.63 -28.30 7.83
C LEU A 115 -1.40 -29.63 7.86
N ARG A 116 -1.96 -30.06 6.72
CA ARG A 116 -2.59 -31.38 6.59
C ARG A 116 -1.56 -32.52 6.75
N LEU A 117 -0.44 -32.45 6.05
CA LEU A 117 0.65 -33.42 6.21
C LEU A 117 1.17 -33.47 7.65
N TYR A 118 1.38 -32.32 8.24
CA TYR A 118 1.81 -32.22 9.63
C TYR A 118 0.80 -32.89 10.59
N ARG A 119 -0.49 -32.60 10.46
CA ARG A 119 -1.53 -33.16 11.33
C ARG A 119 -1.78 -34.66 11.14
N GLN A 120 -1.50 -35.19 9.95
CA GLN A 120 -1.58 -36.63 9.71
C GLN A 120 -0.56 -37.40 10.58
N LYS A 121 0.66 -36.84 10.70
CA LYS A 121 1.77 -37.51 11.41
C LYS A 121 1.94 -37.02 12.85
N ASN A 122 1.55 -35.77 13.17
CA ASN A 122 1.67 -35.19 14.51
C ASN A 122 0.31 -34.61 15.01
N LYS A 123 -0.29 -35.32 15.96
CA LYS A 123 -1.56 -34.90 16.58
C LYS A 123 -1.36 -34.04 17.83
N LYS A 124 -0.18 -34.05 18.44
CA LYS A 124 0.13 -33.37 19.72
C LYS A 124 0.66 -31.96 19.55
N GLY A 125 1.45 -31.71 18.51
CA GLY A 125 2.07 -30.41 18.28
C GLY A 125 1.02 -29.29 18.06
N PHE A 126 1.39 -28.06 18.39
CA PHE A 126 0.46 -26.93 18.25
C PHE A 126 0.48 -26.34 16.83
N ILE A 127 -0.61 -25.65 16.49
CA ILE A 127 -0.66 -24.73 15.33
C ILE A 127 -1.17 -23.40 15.87
N LYS A 128 -0.41 -22.33 15.65
CA LYS A 128 -0.80 -20.95 15.96
C LYS A 128 -0.73 -20.13 14.68
N ALA A 129 -1.72 -19.29 14.47
CA ALA A 129 -1.83 -18.50 13.26
C ALA A 129 -2.13 -17.04 13.60
N PHE A 130 -1.46 -16.12 12.94
CA PHE A 130 -1.54 -14.70 13.19
C PHE A 130 -1.95 -13.94 11.94
N SER A 131 -2.79 -12.92 12.11
CA SER A 131 -3.19 -12.02 11.04
C SER A 131 -3.34 -10.60 11.55
N GLY A 132 -2.72 -9.66 10.87
CA GLY A 132 -2.88 -8.22 11.09
C GLY A 132 -3.92 -7.56 10.16
N SER A 133 -4.66 -8.35 9.36
CA SER A 133 -5.61 -7.83 8.37
C SER A 133 -7.04 -8.30 8.64
N PRO A 134 -7.77 -7.68 9.59
CA PRO A 134 -9.15 -8.06 9.88
C PRO A 134 -10.09 -7.86 8.69
N VAL A 135 -9.85 -6.83 7.88
CA VAL A 135 -10.64 -6.55 6.67
C VAL A 135 -10.62 -7.70 5.67
N SER A 136 -9.54 -8.49 5.64
CA SER A 136 -9.45 -9.65 4.77
C SER A 136 -10.43 -10.77 5.12
N PHE A 137 -11.03 -10.72 6.30
CA PHE A 137 -12.02 -11.72 6.77
C PHE A 137 -13.46 -11.25 6.62
N THR A 138 -13.71 -9.98 6.27
CA THR A 138 -15.07 -9.42 6.15
C THR A 138 -15.70 -9.64 4.78
N ALA A 139 -14.91 -9.96 3.77
CA ALA A 139 -15.40 -10.21 2.41
C ALA A 139 -15.67 -11.70 2.17
N GLY A 140 -16.90 -12.06 1.81
CA GLY A 140 -17.34 -13.43 1.48
C GLY A 140 -17.99 -14.18 2.65
N PHE A 141 -18.73 -15.24 2.31
CA PHE A 141 -19.41 -16.09 3.29
C PHE A 141 -18.43 -17.01 4.02
N CYS A 142 -18.61 -17.14 5.34
CA CYS A 142 -17.89 -18.09 6.21
C CYS A 142 -16.36 -18.07 6.05
N LYS A 143 -15.78 -16.92 5.71
CA LYS A 143 -14.35 -16.84 5.41
C LYS A 143 -13.49 -17.16 6.62
N VAL A 144 -13.88 -16.72 7.81
CA VAL A 144 -13.19 -17.03 9.07
C VAL A 144 -13.18 -18.53 9.33
N GLU A 145 -14.34 -19.16 9.27
CA GLU A 145 -14.47 -20.62 9.50
C GLU A 145 -13.66 -21.43 8.47
N ARG A 146 -13.70 -21.01 7.20
CA ARG A 146 -12.94 -21.67 6.14
C ARG A 146 -11.42 -21.56 6.38
N VAL A 147 -10.93 -20.38 6.75
CA VAL A 147 -9.52 -20.19 7.09
C VAL A 147 -9.14 -20.98 8.35
N MET A 148 -9.97 -20.99 9.39
CA MET A 148 -9.72 -21.79 10.60
C MET A 148 -9.68 -23.30 10.28
N LYS A 149 -10.56 -23.79 9.40
CA LYS A 149 -10.55 -25.17 8.94
C LYS A 149 -9.26 -25.50 8.19
N ASN A 150 -8.81 -24.63 7.30
CA ASN A 150 -7.57 -24.82 6.54
C ASN A 150 -6.33 -24.79 7.42
N LEU A 151 -6.36 -23.97 8.46
CA LEU A 151 -5.33 -23.88 9.49
C LEU A 151 -5.40 -25.01 10.51
N MET A 152 -6.48 -25.79 10.54
CA MET A 152 -6.76 -26.82 11.54
C MET A 152 -6.72 -26.30 12.99
N VAL A 153 -7.22 -25.09 13.20
CA VAL A 153 -7.34 -24.45 14.51
C VAL A 153 -8.81 -24.35 14.94
N ARG A 154 -9.05 -24.38 16.25
CA ARG A 154 -10.41 -24.39 16.84
C ARG A 154 -10.75 -23.09 17.56
N HIS A 155 -9.77 -22.37 18.06
CA HIS A 155 -9.98 -21.17 18.86
C HIS A 155 -9.61 -19.93 18.06
N LEU A 156 -10.47 -18.91 18.15
CA LEU A 156 -10.26 -17.58 17.55
C LEU A 156 -10.08 -16.58 18.68
N HIS A 157 -8.98 -15.87 18.67
CA HIS A 157 -8.69 -14.79 19.60
C HIS A 157 -8.72 -13.47 18.84
N LEU A 158 -9.61 -12.57 19.24
CA LEU A 158 -9.73 -11.23 18.68
C LEU A 158 -9.04 -10.23 19.60
N TRP A 159 -8.19 -9.38 19.02
CA TRP A 159 -7.47 -8.32 19.71
C TRP A 159 -7.85 -6.96 19.12
N PRO A 160 -9.07 -6.47 19.36
CA PRO A 160 -9.49 -5.17 18.86
C PRO A 160 -8.77 -4.04 19.61
N ARG A 161 -8.66 -2.86 18.95
CA ARG A 161 -7.98 -1.70 19.52
C ARG A 161 -8.59 -1.19 20.84
N PHE A 162 -9.89 -1.40 21.02
CA PHE A 162 -10.62 -0.99 22.23
C PHE A 162 -10.45 -1.96 23.41
N GLN A 163 -9.78 -3.08 23.23
CA GLN A 163 -9.45 -3.96 24.34
C GLN A 163 -8.44 -3.28 25.26
N ALA A 164 -8.67 -3.28 26.57
CA ALA A 164 -7.88 -2.53 27.55
C ALA A 164 -6.36 -2.75 27.37
N THR A 165 -5.91 -4.00 27.33
CA THR A 165 -4.49 -4.34 27.16
C THR A 165 -3.87 -3.80 25.86
N VAL A 166 -4.65 -3.71 24.78
CA VAL A 166 -4.19 -3.13 23.50
C VAL A 166 -4.23 -1.62 23.56
N SER A 167 -5.30 -1.06 24.13
CA SER A 167 -5.48 0.38 24.31
C SER A 167 -4.39 0.99 25.18
N ASP A 168 -4.05 0.36 26.30
CA ASP A 168 -3.02 0.84 27.23
C ASP A 168 -1.64 0.89 26.56
N VAL A 169 -1.30 -0.15 25.77
CA VAL A 169 -0.04 -0.16 25.03
C VAL A 169 -0.01 0.90 23.93
N LEU A 170 -1.13 1.10 23.23
CA LEU A 170 -1.23 2.14 22.21
C LEU A 170 -1.17 3.54 22.83
N ALA A 171 -1.80 3.75 23.98
CA ALA A 171 -1.77 5.02 24.69
C ALA A 171 -0.35 5.35 25.22
N ALA A 172 0.37 4.34 25.74
CA ALA A 172 1.76 4.51 26.20
C ALA A 172 2.75 4.84 25.08
N ASN A 173 2.41 4.50 23.81
CA ASN A 173 3.25 4.72 22.63
C ASN A 173 2.51 5.57 21.58
N GLN A 174 1.72 6.53 22.01
CA GLN A 174 0.97 7.38 21.11
C GLN A 174 1.95 8.31 20.36
N PRO A 175 1.98 8.28 19.02
CA PRO A 175 2.79 9.21 18.25
C PRO A 175 2.17 10.61 18.32
N GLU A 176 3.01 11.62 18.41
CA GLU A 176 2.59 12.99 18.13
C GLU A 176 2.29 13.09 16.62
N VAL A 177 1.13 13.65 16.29
CA VAL A 177 0.68 13.83 14.92
C VAL A 177 0.52 15.32 14.65
N VAL A 178 1.34 15.84 13.77
CA VAL A 178 1.25 17.21 13.27
C VAL A 178 0.67 17.17 11.86
N GLU A 179 -0.48 17.81 11.66
CA GLU A 179 -1.11 17.96 10.34
C GLU A 179 -0.78 19.34 9.78
N ILE A 180 -0.13 19.37 8.62
CA ILE A 180 0.25 20.60 7.93
C ILE A 180 -0.66 20.78 6.73
N HIS A 181 -1.41 21.87 6.71
CA HIS A 181 -2.27 22.27 5.62
C HIS A 181 -1.53 23.26 4.71
N LEU A 182 -1.42 22.90 3.44
CA LEU A 182 -0.74 23.71 2.43
C LEU A 182 -1.76 24.20 1.40
N GLU A 183 -1.71 25.49 1.14
CA GLU A 183 -2.53 26.10 0.09
C GLU A 183 -1.93 25.81 -1.30
N MET A 184 -2.82 25.68 -2.27
CA MET A 184 -2.40 25.57 -3.67
C MET A 184 -1.96 26.94 -4.19
N THR A 185 -0.98 26.94 -5.09
CA THR A 185 -0.58 28.17 -5.80
C THR A 185 -1.73 28.70 -6.65
N LEU A 186 -1.67 29.98 -7.01
CA LEU A 186 -2.70 30.60 -7.86
C LEU A 186 -2.89 29.85 -9.19
N GLN A 187 -1.80 29.41 -9.80
CA GLN A 187 -1.84 28.64 -11.05
C GLN A 187 -2.43 27.25 -10.84
N MET A 188 -2.16 26.61 -9.71
CA MET A 188 -2.82 25.34 -9.36
C MET A 188 -4.32 25.51 -9.13
N GLN A 189 -4.75 26.61 -8.54
CA GLN A 189 -6.18 26.94 -8.33
C GLN A 189 -6.90 27.21 -9.66
N GLU A 190 -6.26 27.94 -10.58
CA GLU A 190 -6.79 28.14 -11.95
C GLU A 190 -7.00 26.80 -12.68
N VAL A 191 -6.01 25.92 -12.63
CA VAL A 191 -6.12 24.58 -13.21
C VAL A 191 -7.21 23.77 -12.53
N GLN A 192 -7.32 23.82 -11.21
CA GLN A 192 -8.36 23.12 -10.46
C GLN A 192 -9.74 23.57 -10.90
N THR A 193 -9.98 24.88 -10.98
CA THR A 193 -11.27 25.47 -11.38
C THR A 193 -11.62 25.02 -12.81
N ALA A 194 -10.68 25.13 -13.75
CA ALA A 194 -10.89 24.70 -15.12
C ALA A 194 -11.26 23.20 -15.20
N VAL A 195 -10.59 22.34 -14.44
CA VAL A 195 -10.91 20.90 -14.43
C VAL A 195 -12.26 20.60 -13.77
N LEU A 196 -12.66 21.34 -12.73
CA LEU A 196 -13.97 21.20 -12.11
C LEU A 196 -15.09 21.62 -13.07
N ASP A 197 -14.89 22.66 -13.88
CA ASP A 197 -15.83 23.05 -14.94
C ASP A 197 -15.98 21.95 -16.00
N LEU A 198 -14.85 21.35 -16.41
CA LEU A 198 -14.87 20.23 -17.36
C LEU A 198 -15.59 18.99 -16.78
N ILE A 199 -15.40 18.68 -15.51
CA ILE A 199 -16.11 17.60 -14.81
C ILE A 199 -17.62 17.92 -14.78
N THR A 200 -17.99 19.15 -14.45
CA THR A 200 -19.39 19.60 -14.40
C THR A 200 -20.06 19.45 -15.76
N PHE A 201 -19.39 19.89 -16.81
CA PHE A 201 -19.87 19.73 -18.20
C PHE A 201 -20.03 18.23 -18.53
N THR A 202 -19.03 17.41 -18.27
CA THR A 202 -19.06 15.98 -18.59
C THR A 202 -20.17 15.26 -17.83
N LEU A 203 -20.40 15.59 -16.56
CA LEU A 203 -21.52 15.07 -15.76
C LEU A 203 -22.87 15.47 -16.31
N SER A 204 -23.04 16.73 -16.75
CA SER A 204 -24.29 17.20 -17.34
C SER A 204 -24.60 16.43 -18.62
N GLU A 205 -23.59 16.14 -19.45
CA GLU A 205 -23.76 15.33 -20.66
C GLU A 205 -24.09 13.85 -20.33
N VAL A 206 -23.48 13.26 -19.31
CA VAL A 206 -23.83 11.91 -18.85
C VAL A 206 -25.30 11.86 -18.44
N ARG A 207 -25.77 12.82 -17.66
CA ARG A 207 -27.16 12.91 -17.22
C ARG A 207 -28.12 13.12 -18.40
N ARG A 208 -27.77 14.00 -19.32
CA ARG A 208 -28.58 14.29 -20.52
C ARG A 208 -28.77 13.04 -21.38
N LEU A 209 -27.74 12.23 -21.55
CA LEU A 209 -27.79 11.02 -22.37
C LEU A 209 -28.45 9.84 -21.67
N ASN A 210 -28.57 9.86 -20.36
CA ASN A 210 -29.06 8.74 -19.57
C ASN A 210 -30.06 9.20 -18.49
N PRO A 211 -31.23 9.70 -18.85
CA PRO A 211 -32.20 10.25 -17.91
C PRO A 211 -32.77 9.20 -16.93
N HIS A 212 -32.64 7.93 -17.24
CA HIS A 212 -33.12 6.82 -16.42
C HIS A 212 -32.10 6.33 -15.39
N LEU A 213 -30.87 6.84 -15.42
CA LEU A 213 -29.87 6.53 -14.43
C LEU A 213 -30.13 7.26 -13.12
N ALA A 214 -30.01 6.57 -11.99
CA ALA A 214 -29.96 7.20 -10.67
C ALA A 214 -28.65 8.00 -10.54
N THR A 215 -28.63 9.20 -11.15
CA THR A 215 -27.43 10.05 -11.19
C THR A 215 -27.27 10.93 -9.96
N ASP A 216 -28.13 10.79 -8.95
CA ASP A 216 -28.12 11.62 -7.75
C ASP A 216 -26.77 11.56 -7.00
N GLU A 217 -26.12 10.42 -7.03
CA GLU A 217 -24.80 10.24 -6.42
C GLU A 217 -23.62 10.68 -7.33
N LEU A 218 -23.84 10.94 -8.61
CA LEU A 218 -22.82 11.41 -9.55
C LEU A 218 -22.68 12.94 -9.46
N THR A 219 -22.34 13.46 -8.31
CA THR A 219 -22.05 14.90 -8.08
C THR A 219 -20.57 15.19 -8.34
N VAL A 220 -20.24 16.48 -8.53
CA VAL A 220 -18.84 16.93 -8.70
C VAL A 220 -18.01 16.54 -7.49
N GLU A 221 -18.55 16.69 -6.28
CA GLU A 221 -17.90 16.34 -5.01
C GLU A 221 -17.57 14.86 -4.94
N ASN A 222 -18.52 14.00 -5.31
CA ASN A 222 -18.30 12.56 -5.37
C ASN A 222 -17.28 12.19 -6.45
N CYS A 223 -17.25 12.89 -7.59
CA CYS A 223 -16.26 12.67 -8.64
C CYS A 223 -14.83 12.91 -8.17
N VAL A 224 -14.61 13.89 -7.30
CA VAL A 224 -13.29 14.18 -6.73
C VAL A 224 -12.94 13.21 -5.61
N SER A 225 -13.91 12.59 -4.94
CA SER A 225 -13.69 11.72 -3.78
C SER A 225 -12.90 10.45 -4.13
N LYS A 226 -12.22 9.87 -3.11
CA LYS A 226 -11.48 8.59 -3.24
C LYS A 226 -12.41 7.41 -3.57
N SER A 227 -13.68 7.50 -3.25
CA SER A 227 -14.70 6.46 -3.46
C SER A 227 -15.29 6.46 -4.86
N PHE A 228 -15.02 7.46 -5.69
CA PHE A 228 -15.60 7.64 -7.02
C PHE A 228 -15.53 6.39 -7.91
N HIS A 229 -14.40 5.71 -7.92
CA HIS A 229 -14.26 4.50 -8.71
C HIS A 229 -15.22 3.38 -8.28
N LYS A 230 -15.42 3.23 -6.96
CA LYS A 230 -16.37 2.26 -6.40
C LYS A 230 -17.81 2.66 -6.71
N LEU A 231 -18.09 3.95 -6.65
CA LEU A 231 -19.38 4.51 -7.01
C LEU A 231 -19.71 4.21 -8.48
N LEU A 232 -18.83 4.57 -9.40
CA LEU A 232 -18.99 4.27 -10.82
C LEU A 232 -19.18 2.77 -11.10
N GLN A 233 -18.42 1.93 -10.42
CA GLN A 233 -18.51 0.49 -10.56
C GLN A 233 -19.88 -0.02 -10.07
N ARG A 234 -20.36 0.48 -8.94
CA ARG A 234 -21.65 0.08 -8.38
C ARG A 234 -22.81 0.48 -9.29
N GLU A 235 -22.83 1.73 -9.75
CA GLU A 235 -23.94 2.29 -10.50
C GLU A 235 -23.96 1.88 -11.97
N LEU A 236 -22.82 1.84 -12.63
CA LEU A 236 -22.73 1.64 -14.07
C LEU A 236 -22.38 0.21 -14.49
N HIS A 237 -21.70 -0.57 -13.65
CA HIS A 237 -21.28 -1.93 -14.03
C HIS A 237 -22.45 -2.86 -14.39
N PRO A 238 -23.59 -2.85 -13.66
CA PRO A 238 -24.73 -3.74 -13.98
C PRO A 238 -25.33 -3.46 -15.35
N ILE A 239 -25.28 -2.23 -15.81
CA ILE A 239 -25.90 -1.76 -17.07
C ILE A 239 -24.87 -1.40 -18.14
N TRP A 240 -23.57 -1.70 -17.89
CA TRP A 240 -22.47 -1.30 -18.76
C TRP A 240 -22.65 -1.73 -20.22
N HIS A 241 -23.22 -2.91 -20.46
CA HIS A 241 -23.47 -3.44 -21.78
C HIS A 241 -24.59 -2.69 -22.53
N GLN A 242 -25.49 -2.02 -21.81
CA GLN A 242 -26.61 -1.25 -22.38
C GLN A 242 -26.24 0.21 -22.65
N LEU A 243 -25.13 0.70 -22.07
CA LEU A 243 -24.69 2.07 -22.22
C LEU A 243 -24.23 2.37 -23.65
N SER A 244 -24.61 3.53 -24.18
CA SER A 244 -24.14 4.01 -25.47
C SER A 244 -22.61 4.16 -25.50
N PHE A 245 -22.02 4.10 -26.68
CA PHE A 245 -20.58 4.34 -26.85
C PHE A 245 -20.18 5.72 -26.29
N LYS A 246 -21.00 6.76 -26.57
CA LYS A 246 -20.76 8.11 -26.07
C LYS A 246 -20.78 8.20 -24.55
N THR A 247 -21.70 7.52 -23.88
CA THR A 247 -21.74 7.47 -22.40
C THR A 247 -20.48 6.80 -21.83
N ARG A 248 -20.02 5.70 -22.40
CA ARG A 248 -18.80 5.04 -21.96
C ARG A 248 -17.56 5.93 -22.12
N GLN A 249 -17.52 6.71 -23.20
CA GLN A 249 -16.47 7.69 -23.45
C GLN A 249 -16.47 8.80 -22.40
N LEU A 250 -17.64 9.40 -22.10
CA LEU A 250 -17.76 10.41 -21.03
C LEU A 250 -17.35 9.88 -19.66
N VAL A 251 -17.66 8.62 -19.34
CA VAL A 251 -17.19 7.98 -18.10
C VAL A 251 -15.67 7.82 -18.09
N ALA A 252 -15.05 7.52 -19.23
CA ALA A 252 -13.59 7.47 -19.34
C ALA A 252 -12.98 8.89 -19.17
N ASP A 253 -13.62 9.92 -19.71
CA ASP A 253 -13.23 11.31 -19.55
C ASP A 253 -13.27 11.76 -18.09
N LEU A 254 -14.32 11.42 -17.34
CA LEU A 254 -14.37 11.69 -15.89
C LEU A 254 -13.22 11.07 -15.14
N LYS A 255 -12.80 9.85 -15.49
CA LYS A 255 -11.62 9.21 -14.89
C LYS A 255 -10.34 9.96 -15.25
N THR A 256 -10.21 10.41 -16.50
CA THR A 256 -9.05 11.17 -16.96
C THR A 256 -8.97 12.53 -16.28
N LEU A 257 -10.07 13.29 -16.21
CA LEU A 257 -10.12 14.58 -15.53
C LEU A 257 -9.79 14.48 -14.04
N ARG A 258 -10.27 13.43 -13.38
CA ARG A 258 -9.89 13.15 -11.99
C ARG A 258 -8.40 12.83 -11.87
N LEU A 259 -7.83 12.11 -12.83
CA LEU A 259 -6.40 11.83 -12.86
C LEU A 259 -5.60 13.12 -13.02
N VAL A 260 -6.07 14.08 -13.83
CA VAL A 260 -5.47 15.42 -13.95
C VAL A 260 -5.40 16.11 -12.58
N LEU A 261 -6.48 16.11 -11.78
CA LEU A 261 -6.45 16.66 -10.41
C LEU A 261 -5.46 15.94 -9.50
N THR A 262 -5.34 14.63 -9.65
CA THR A 262 -4.36 13.86 -8.89
C THR A 262 -2.93 14.26 -9.27
N TYR A 263 -2.64 14.38 -10.55
CA TYR A 263 -1.33 14.81 -11.04
C TYR A 263 -1.00 16.24 -10.60
N LEU A 264 -1.98 17.15 -10.62
CA LEU A 264 -1.84 18.53 -10.18
C LEU A 264 -1.31 18.64 -8.74
N THR A 265 -1.87 17.81 -7.85
CA THR A 265 -1.58 17.92 -6.41
C THR A 265 -0.45 17.00 -5.94
N GLN A 266 -0.09 15.99 -6.72
CA GLN A 266 0.84 14.95 -6.31
C GLN A 266 2.24 15.10 -6.93
N TYR A 267 2.31 15.55 -8.19
CA TYR A 267 3.56 15.61 -8.93
C TYR A 267 4.04 17.05 -9.17
N ASP A 268 5.25 17.17 -9.70
CA ASP A 268 5.86 18.43 -10.12
C ASP A 268 5.18 19.02 -11.37
N ALA A 269 5.44 20.30 -11.64
CA ALA A 269 4.87 21.01 -12.77
C ALA A 269 5.24 20.39 -14.12
N ILE A 270 6.48 19.86 -14.25
CA ILE A 270 6.96 19.24 -15.49
C ILE A 270 6.23 17.94 -15.78
N THR A 271 6.11 17.05 -14.79
CA THR A 271 5.37 15.79 -14.93
C THR A 271 3.90 16.06 -15.23
N PHE A 272 3.29 17.05 -14.56
CA PHE A 272 1.93 17.48 -14.83
C PHE A 272 1.77 17.97 -16.27
N PHE A 273 2.62 18.88 -16.72
CA PHE A 273 2.59 19.43 -18.08
C PHE A 273 2.75 18.33 -19.13
N ASN A 274 3.70 17.42 -18.96
CA ASN A 274 3.90 16.30 -19.87
C ASN A 274 2.65 15.43 -19.97
N PHE A 275 1.99 15.11 -18.86
CA PHE A 275 0.75 14.35 -18.85
C PHE A 275 -0.36 15.10 -19.58
N VAL A 276 -0.59 16.38 -19.25
CA VAL A 276 -1.63 17.20 -19.87
C VAL A 276 -1.39 17.37 -21.37
N SER A 277 -0.13 17.51 -21.78
CA SER A 277 0.25 17.61 -23.21
C SER A 277 -0.11 16.35 -24.00
N THR A 278 -0.07 15.16 -23.40
CA THR A 278 -0.54 13.93 -24.06
C THR A 278 -2.04 13.94 -24.32
N LEU A 279 -2.81 14.61 -23.48
CA LEU A 279 -4.27 14.73 -23.65
C LEU A 279 -4.65 15.69 -24.78
N LYS A 280 -3.78 16.63 -25.12
CA LYS A 280 -3.98 17.61 -26.21
C LYS A 280 -3.74 17.00 -27.59
N THR A 281 -3.14 15.83 -27.72
CA THR A 281 -2.85 15.22 -29.02
C THR A 281 -4.14 14.96 -29.81
N ALA A 282 -4.07 15.07 -31.15
CA ALA A 282 -5.22 14.88 -32.03
C ALA A 282 -5.90 13.49 -31.81
N GLU A 283 -5.11 12.47 -31.54
CA GLU A 283 -5.61 11.12 -31.25
C GLU A 283 -6.39 11.05 -29.94
N SER A 284 -5.93 11.72 -28.89
CA SER A 284 -6.64 11.82 -27.62
C SER A 284 -7.91 12.69 -27.74
N ALA A 285 -7.83 13.78 -28.48
CA ALA A 285 -8.99 14.65 -28.73
C ALA A 285 -10.12 13.91 -29.48
N MET A 286 -9.78 13.04 -30.44
CA MET A 286 -10.77 12.21 -31.15
C MET A 286 -11.40 11.13 -30.25
N LYS A 287 -10.68 10.66 -29.24
CA LYS A 287 -11.17 9.66 -28.27
C LYS A 287 -11.90 10.29 -27.10
N SER A 288 -11.87 11.61 -26.94
CA SER A 288 -12.56 12.33 -25.86
C SER A 288 -14.03 12.60 -26.20
N GLY A 289 -14.85 12.77 -25.17
CA GLY A 289 -16.26 13.16 -25.30
C GLY A 289 -16.49 14.61 -25.74
N GLY A 290 -15.46 15.31 -26.22
CA GLY A 290 -15.50 16.68 -26.70
C GLY A 290 -15.05 17.74 -25.69
N TRP A 291 -14.72 17.37 -24.46
CA TRP A 291 -14.32 18.33 -23.43
C TRP A 291 -13.01 19.08 -23.77
N VAL A 292 -12.14 18.47 -24.57
CA VAL A 292 -10.85 19.06 -25.00
C VAL A 292 -11.05 20.34 -25.83
N LEU A 293 -12.22 20.51 -26.44
CA LEU A 293 -12.56 21.66 -27.30
C LEU A 293 -13.19 22.83 -26.52
N LEU A 294 -13.38 22.70 -25.22
CA LEU A 294 -13.98 23.74 -24.38
C LEU A 294 -12.94 24.79 -23.95
N ASP A 295 -13.39 26.02 -23.70
CA ASP A 295 -12.56 27.14 -23.24
C ASP A 295 -11.82 26.77 -21.90
N SER A 296 -12.49 26.05 -21.02
CA SER A 296 -11.89 25.57 -19.78
C SER A 296 -10.72 24.60 -20.04
N ALA A 297 -10.76 23.80 -21.11
CA ALA A 297 -9.65 22.96 -21.51
C ALA A 297 -8.47 23.78 -22.06
N GLU A 298 -8.77 24.85 -22.81
CA GLU A 298 -7.72 25.77 -23.26
C GLU A 298 -7.02 26.43 -22.08
N THR A 299 -7.79 26.91 -21.09
CA THR A 299 -7.28 27.47 -19.83
C THR A 299 -6.39 26.46 -19.11
N LEU A 300 -6.80 25.20 -18.98
CA LEU A 300 -6.01 24.11 -18.40
C LEU A 300 -4.67 23.95 -19.12
N PHE A 301 -4.66 23.89 -20.46
CA PHE A 301 -3.44 23.70 -21.25
C PHE A 301 -2.49 24.91 -21.17
N LEU A 302 -3.01 26.12 -21.24
CA LEU A 302 -2.23 27.34 -21.13
C LEU A 302 -1.62 27.53 -19.75
N THR A 303 -2.39 27.31 -18.69
CA THR A 303 -1.90 27.44 -17.32
C THR A 303 -0.91 26.33 -16.99
N ALA A 304 -1.10 25.09 -17.47
CA ALA A 304 -0.12 24.02 -17.34
C ALA A 304 1.22 24.39 -18.01
N GLN A 305 1.18 25.07 -19.16
CA GLN A 305 2.37 25.55 -19.84
C GLN A 305 3.05 26.70 -19.08
N LYS A 306 2.29 27.66 -18.55
CA LYS A 306 2.81 28.79 -17.74
C LYS A 306 3.54 28.30 -16.48
N ARG A 307 3.09 27.23 -15.85
CA ARG A 307 3.73 26.63 -14.66
C ARG A 307 5.13 26.13 -14.93
N VAL A 308 5.42 25.69 -16.16
CA VAL A 308 6.75 25.20 -16.58
C VAL A 308 7.58 26.30 -17.24
N PHE A 309 6.93 27.20 -17.98
CA PHE A 309 7.57 28.26 -18.76
C PHE A 309 6.97 29.64 -18.40
N PRO A 310 7.33 30.22 -17.26
CA PRO A 310 6.77 31.50 -16.81
C PRO A 310 7.06 32.69 -17.74
N GLY A 311 8.10 32.60 -18.57
CA GLY A 311 8.53 33.66 -19.50
C GLY A 311 8.04 33.57 -20.96
N GLY A 312 7.13 32.65 -21.31
CA GLY A 312 6.63 32.47 -22.68
C GLY A 312 6.97 31.13 -23.33
N THR A 313 6.85 31.03 -24.67
CA THR A 313 7.02 29.79 -25.43
C THR A 313 8.43 29.21 -25.37
N GLN A 314 8.56 27.88 -25.56
CA GLN A 314 9.87 27.14 -25.65
C GLN A 314 10.93 27.79 -26.55
N LYS A 315 10.53 28.66 -27.49
CA LYS A 315 11.43 29.41 -28.38
C LYS A 315 12.11 30.57 -27.67
N ASP A 316 11.49 31.16 -26.65
CA ASP A 316 12.01 32.33 -25.94
C ASP A 316 12.97 31.92 -24.80
N ALA A 317 12.78 30.72 -24.23
CA ALA A 317 13.64 30.16 -23.18
C ALA A 317 15.13 29.96 -23.61
N LYS A 318 15.41 29.90 -24.91
CA LYS A 318 16.80 29.85 -25.43
C LYS A 318 17.51 31.20 -25.45
N ARG A 319 16.80 32.31 -25.25
CA ARG A 319 17.39 33.68 -25.35
C ARG A 319 17.71 34.34 -23.99
N SER A 320 17.12 33.93 -22.89
CA SER A 320 17.38 34.56 -21.57
C SER A 320 18.16 33.65 -20.65
N LYS A 321 19.50 33.62 -20.84
CA LYS A 321 20.44 32.96 -19.91
C LYS A 321 20.62 33.69 -18.57
N LYS A 322 19.85 34.74 -18.27
CA LYS A 322 20.10 35.62 -17.09
C LYS A 322 18.98 35.71 -16.07
N GLU A 323 17.77 35.20 -16.35
CA GLU A 323 16.68 35.14 -15.35
C GLU A 323 16.03 33.77 -15.51
N GLN A 324 16.64 32.74 -14.90
CA GLN A 324 15.98 31.48 -14.65
C GLN A 324 15.05 31.70 -13.46
N GLU A 325 13.90 32.33 -13.66
CA GLU A 325 12.74 32.01 -12.87
C GLU A 325 12.43 30.54 -13.14
N GLY A 326 12.77 29.68 -12.18
CA GLY A 326 12.58 28.24 -12.27
C GLY A 326 11.09 27.90 -12.43
N PHE A 327 10.78 26.76 -12.98
CA PHE A 327 9.41 26.22 -13.02
C PHE A 327 8.75 26.29 -11.63
N GLU A 328 7.42 26.38 -11.62
CA GLU A 328 6.65 26.43 -10.37
C GLU A 328 6.91 25.20 -9.51
N ARG A 329 7.37 25.43 -8.28
CA ARG A 329 7.62 24.36 -7.32
C ARG A 329 6.33 23.91 -6.66
N ASN A 330 6.24 22.63 -6.35
CA ASN A 330 5.12 22.11 -5.59
C ASN A 330 5.27 22.55 -4.11
N PRO A 331 4.27 23.21 -3.50
CA PRO A 331 4.33 23.66 -2.11
C PRO A 331 4.67 22.55 -1.11
N LYS A 332 4.24 21.32 -1.38
CA LYS A 332 4.55 20.15 -0.54
C LYS A 332 6.04 19.85 -0.46
N TRP A 333 6.78 20.09 -1.52
CA TRP A 333 8.22 19.78 -1.58
C TRP A 333 9.05 20.84 -0.89
N GLU A 334 8.63 22.09 -0.99
CA GLU A 334 9.23 23.17 -0.21
C GLU A 334 9.05 22.94 1.28
N GLU A 335 7.86 22.52 1.68
CA GLU A 335 7.57 22.26 3.08
C GLU A 335 8.29 21.03 3.63
N ILE A 336 8.41 19.94 2.84
CA ILE A 336 9.25 18.78 3.21
C ILE A 336 10.69 19.23 3.45
N GLY A 337 11.23 20.11 2.61
CA GLY A 337 12.57 20.66 2.80
C GLY A 337 12.75 21.37 4.13
N LYS A 338 11.78 22.21 4.51
CA LYS A 338 11.77 22.93 5.80
C LYS A 338 11.70 21.97 6.98
N ILE A 339 10.78 20.99 6.93
CA ILE A 339 10.62 19.98 7.98
C ILE A 339 11.89 19.16 8.17
N VAL A 340 12.54 18.76 7.07
CA VAL A 340 13.79 18.00 7.14
C VAL A 340 14.90 18.82 7.79
N GLU A 341 14.97 20.11 7.49
CA GLU A 341 15.97 21.00 8.11
C GLU A 341 15.68 21.25 9.60
N GLU A 342 14.41 21.48 9.96
CA GLU A 342 13.97 21.60 11.36
C GLU A 342 14.34 20.36 12.18
N ILE A 343 13.99 19.16 11.68
CA ILE A 343 14.36 17.89 12.34
C ILE A 343 15.88 17.76 12.46
N ARG A 344 16.64 18.15 11.43
CA ARG A 344 18.10 18.12 11.46
C ARG A 344 18.69 19.02 12.55
N GLU A 345 18.11 20.20 12.74
CA GLU A 345 18.52 21.11 13.80
C GLU A 345 18.18 20.56 15.19
N GLU A 346 16.98 19.99 15.36
CA GLU A 346 16.57 19.36 16.61
C GLU A 346 17.47 18.16 16.98
N VAL A 347 17.77 17.28 16.03
CA VAL A 347 18.67 16.12 16.24
C VAL A 347 20.08 16.58 16.63
N LYS A 348 20.60 17.63 15.99
CA LYS A 348 21.88 18.24 16.36
C LYS A 348 21.86 18.82 17.78
N ALA A 349 20.79 19.54 18.13
CA ALA A 349 20.65 20.16 19.46
C ALA A 349 20.52 19.10 20.57
N ALA A 350 19.79 18.01 20.30
CA ALA A 350 19.61 16.91 21.23
C ALA A 350 20.81 15.95 21.33
N LYS A 351 21.86 16.12 20.50
CA LYS A 351 22.99 15.17 20.35
C LYS A 351 22.55 13.73 20.17
N ALA A 352 21.40 13.52 19.52
CA ALA A 352 20.79 12.23 19.28
C ALA A 352 21.41 11.62 18.00
N GLU A 353 22.59 11.03 18.11
CA GLU A 353 23.22 10.34 16.99
C GLU A 353 22.48 9.03 16.67
N GLY A 354 22.10 8.83 15.41
CA GLY A 354 21.49 7.60 14.91
C GLY A 354 19.97 7.59 14.76
N GLU A 355 19.29 8.72 14.98
CA GLU A 355 17.86 8.84 14.64
C GLU A 355 17.63 8.73 13.13
N LYS A 356 16.52 8.09 12.77
CA LYS A 356 16.18 7.81 11.37
C LYS A 356 14.91 8.54 10.98
N LEU A 357 15.00 9.35 9.94
CA LEU A 357 13.84 9.96 9.28
C LEU A 357 13.32 9.01 8.18
N MET A 358 12.01 8.79 8.16
CA MET A 358 11.34 8.01 7.13
C MET A 358 10.28 8.86 6.44
N ILE A 359 10.47 9.14 5.14
CA ILE A 359 9.48 9.80 4.28
C ILE A 359 8.65 8.73 3.58
N VAL A 360 7.33 8.73 3.80
CA VAL A 360 6.41 7.77 3.18
C VAL A 360 5.61 8.47 2.10
N THR A 361 5.76 8.02 0.87
CA THR A 361 5.04 8.52 -0.30
C THR A 361 3.94 7.57 -0.75
N ARG A 362 3.04 8.04 -1.60
CA ARG A 362 1.91 7.25 -2.09
C ARG A 362 2.32 6.25 -3.18
N ASP A 363 3.29 6.61 -4.00
CA ASP A 363 3.78 5.82 -5.13
C ASP A 363 5.29 6.01 -5.34
N GLU A 364 5.85 5.13 -6.14
CA GLU A 364 7.28 5.06 -6.45
C GLU A 364 7.78 6.31 -7.20
N ARG A 365 6.94 6.88 -8.09
CA ARG A 365 7.31 8.09 -8.84
C ARG A 365 7.49 9.29 -7.90
N THR A 366 6.56 9.47 -6.94
CA THR A 366 6.70 10.51 -5.92
C THR A 366 7.91 10.26 -5.05
N ALA A 367 8.21 9.00 -4.69
CA ALA A 367 9.41 8.66 -3.93
C ALA A 367 10.68 9.08 -4.69
N ALA A 368 10.77 8.74 -5.97
CA ALA A 368 11.90 9.13 -6.82
C ALA A 368 12.04 10.66 -6.92
N GLN A 369 10.94 11.40 -7.04
CA GLN A 369 10.97 12.87 -7.11
C GLN A 369 11.38 13.55 -5.81
N VAL A 370 11.09 12.96 -4.65
CA VAL A 370 11.51 13.50 -3.33
C VAL A 370 12.97 13.17 -3.03
N THR A 371 13.56 12.17 -3.69
CA THR A 371 14.96 11.76 -3.47
C THR A 371 15.95 12.66 -4.23
N PHE A 372 15.49 13.40 -5.23
CA PHE A 372 16.27 14.38 -5.99
C PHE A 372 16.08 15.80 -5.45
#